data_2e55a87fba004ef0292d83acacfed880
#
_entry.id   2e55a87fba004ef0292d83acacfed880
#
_cell.length_a   1.000
_cell.length_b   1.000
_cell.length_c   1.000
_cell.angle_alpha   90.00
_cell.angle_beta   90.00
_cell.angle_gamma   90.00
#
_symmetry.space_group_name_H-M   'P 1'
#
loop_
_entity.id
_entity.type
_entity.pdbx_description
1 polymer ?
#
loop_
_entity_poly.entity_id
_entity_poly.type
_entity_poly.pdbx_seq_one_letter_code
_entity_poly.pdbx_strand_id
1 'polypeptide(L)'
;MINQNLQKYVLMLENDSDDRFFTQSTLKELNLNISVRYEYWSPSLLQSINKNDLPGIILLAYNTSPENGLEIVKEFKNHPDYAPVPIVILTEELLPDLIKKYYLAGANTVIKKPTTLELTTKKIKTFFEYWFGVAEL
;
A
#
# COMPACT_ATOMS: atom_id res chain seq x y z
N MET A 1 15.51 -15.28 13.78
CA MET A 1 15.62 -13.85 14.08
C MET A 1 14.29 -13.18 13.80
N ILE A 2 13.76 -12.44 14.76
CA ILE A 2 12.49 -11.74 14.57
C ILE A 2 12.75 -10.41 13.86
N ASN A 3 12.10 -10.21 12.72
CA ASN A 3 12.12 -8.94 12.03
C ASN A 3 11.18 -7.97 12.75
N GLN A 4 11.68 -6.80 13.16
CA GLN A 4 10.88 -5.80 13.85
C GLN A 4 9.68 -5.35 13.02
N ASN A 5 9.79 -5.37 11.70
CA ASN A 5 8.72 -4.97 10.81
C ASN A 5 7.51 -5.90 10.84
N LEU A 6 7.65 -7.13 11.38
CA LEU A 6 6.52 -8.05 11.55
C LEU A 6 5.48 -7.54 12.54
N GLN A 7 5.85 -6.55 13.39
CA GLN A 7 4.90 -5.93 14.32
C GLN A 7 4.12 -4.78 13.68
N LYS A 8 4.53 -4.34 12.49
CA LYS A 8 3.82 -3.31 11.74
C LYS A 8 2.76 -3.95 10.87
N TYR A 9 1.72 -3.18 10.56
CA TYR A 9 0.71 -3.67 9.64
C TYR A 9 0.75 -2.86 8.34
N VAL A 10 0.19 -3.44 7.28
CA VAL A 10 -0.02 -2.76 6.01
C VAL A 10 -1.43 -2.20 6.01
N LEU A 11 -1.56 -0.92 5.72
CA LEU A 11 -2.86 -0.32 5.43
C LEU A 11 -3.06 -0.37 3.92
N MET A 12 -3.99 -1.22 3.47
CA MET A 12 -4.29 -1.35 2.06
C MET A 12 -5.58 -0.63 1.72
N LEU A 13 -5.46 0.40 0.89
CA LEU A 13 -6.61 1.14 0.37
C LEU A 13 -6.93 0.58 -1.00
N GLU A 14 -7.94 -0.27 -1.04
CA GLU A 14 -8.33 -1.01 -2.23
C GLU A 14 -9.85 -1.08 -2.30
N ASN A 15 -10.42 -0.73 -3.45
CA ASN A 15 -11.85 -0.80 -3.68
C ASN A 15 -12.29 -2.03 -4.49
N ASP A 16 -11.36 -2.93 -4.80
CA ASP A 16 -11.64 -4.18 -5.51
C ASP A 16 -11.52 -5.35 -4.56
N SER A 17 -12.62 -6.06 -4.32
CA SER A 17 -12.64 -7.20 -3.40
C SER A 17 -11.81 -8.38 -3.89
N ASP A 18 -11.69 -8.55 -5.20
CA ASP A 18 -10.86 -9.64 -5.76
C ASP A 18 -9.38 -9.41 -5.47
N ASP A 19 -8.90 -8.17 -5.60
CA ASP A 19 -7.51 -7.85 -5.28
C ASP A 19 -7.21 -8.06 -3.80
N ARG A 20 -8.16 -7.74 -2.92
CA ARG A 20 -8.03 -8.03 -1.49
C ARG A 20 -7.92 -9.54 -1.25
N PHE A 21 -8.78 -10.29 -1.90
CA PHE A 21 -8.77 -11.75 -1.77
C PHE A 21 -7.44 -12.34 -2.23
N PHE A 22 -6.93 -11.90 -3.38
CA PHE A 22 -5.64 -12.38 -3.91
C PHE A 22 -4.49 -12.05 -2.97
N THR A 23 -4.46 -10.85 -2.42
CA THR A 23 -3.41 -10.46 -1.47
C THR A 23 -3.44 -11.36 -0.24
N GLN A 24 -4.62 -11.54 0.33
CA GLN A 24 -4.77 -12.35 1.54
C GLN A 24 -4.41 -13.81 1.29
N SER A 25 -4.86 -14.37 0.16
CA SER A 25 -4.56 -15.75 -0.21
C SER A 25 -3.07 -15.97 -0.42
N THR A 26 -2.39 -15.01 -1.05
CA THR A 26 -0.96 -15.10 -1.31
C THR A 26 -0.16 -15.05 0.00
N LEU A 27 -0.54 -14.17 0.92
CA LEU A 27 0.12 -14.10 2.23
C LEU A 27 -0.01 -15.41 2.98
N LYS A 28 -1.19 -16.02 2.92
CA LYS A 28 -1.45 -17.30 3.58
C LYS A 28 -0.63 -18.42 2.93
N GLU A 29 -0.61 -18.48 1.61
CA GLU A 29 0.15 -19.48 0.86
C GLU A 29 1.64 -19.40 1.13
N LEU A 30 2.18 -18.18 1.21
CA LEU A 30 3.58 -17.94 1.50
C LEU A 30 3.93 -18.11 2.98
N ASN A 31 2.93 -18.34 3.81
CA ASN A 31 3.08 -18.47 5.26
C ASN A 31 3.74 -17.23 5.89
N LEU A 32 3.38 -16.06 5.39
CA LEU A 32 3.89 -14.78 5.90
C LEU A 32 2.95 -14.27 6.99
N ASN A 33 3.52 -14.01 8.16
CA ASN A 33 2.77 -13.49 9.30
C ASN A 33 2.72 -11.96 9.26
N ILE A 34 2.04 -11.43 8.25
CA ILE A 34 1.90 -10.00 8.01
C ILE A 34 0.43 -9.64 8.15
N SER A 35 0.15 -8.65 8.98
CA SER A 35 -1.19 -8.14 9.18
C SER A 35 -1.50 -7.08 8.10
N VAL A 36 -2.60 -7.25 7.41
CA VAL A 36 -3.09 -6.29 6.42
C VAL A 36 -4.47 -5.82 6.84
N ARG A 37 -4.64 -4.52 6.97
CA ARG A 37 -5.93 -3.90 7.22
C ARG A 37 -6.43 -3.29 5.93
N TYR A 38 -7.65 -3.64 5.54
CA TYR A 38 -8.27 -3.17 4.30
C TYR A 38 -9.27 -2.08 4.63
N GLU A 39 -9.14 -0.93 3.98
CA GLU A 39 -10.03 0.20 4.19
C GLU A 39 -10.42 0.82 2.86
N TYR A 40 -11.59 1.44 2.83
CA TYR A 40 -11.98 2.32 1.74
C TYR A 40 -11.56 3.74 2.12
N TRP A 41 -11.04 4.47 1.14
CA TRP A 41 -10.69 5.87 1.39
C TRP A 41 -11.92 6.69 1.68
N SER A 42 -11.82 7.51 2.71
CA SER A 42 -12.75 8.59 2.98
C SER A 42 -11.99 9.73 3.65
N PRO A 43 -12.48 10.97 3.55
CA PRO A 43 -11.79 12.09 4.21
C PRO A 43 -11.65 11.91 5.72
N SER A 44 -12.54 11.14 6.35
CA SER A 44 -12.52 10.91 7.79
C SER A 44 -11.54 9.80 8.21
N LEU A 45 -10.97 9.06 7.26
CA LEU A 45 -10.09 7.94 7.58
C LEU A 45 -8.90 8.36 8.43
N LEU A 46 -8.26 9.48 8.08
CA LEU A 46 -7.09 9.97 8.80
C LEU A 46 -7.40 10.32 10.26
N GLN A 47 -8.63 10.69 10.55
CA GLN A 47 -9.05 11.03 11.91
C GLN A 47 -9.38 9.79 12.73
N SER A 48 -9.72 8.69 12.08
CA SER A 48 -10.14 7.46 12.75
C SER A 48 -8.97 6.56 13.17
N ILE A 49 -7.79 6.76 12.59
CA ILE A 49 -6.62 5.93 12.86
C ILE A 49 -5.89 6.46 14.09
N ASN A 50 -5.59 5.53 15.01
CA ASN A 50 -4.87 5.87 16.23
C ASN A 50 -3.42 6.23 15.91
N LYS A 51 -2.98 7.42 16.30
CA LYS A 51 -1.61 7.89 16.07
C LYS A 51 -0.55 7.03 16.77
N ASN A 52 -0.96 6.25 17.77
CA ASN A 52 -0.06 5.32 18.46
C ASN A 52 -0.03 3.93 17.81
N ASP A 53 -0.79 3.73 16.76
CA ASP A 53 -0.86 2.46 16.01
C ASP A 53 -0.90 2.76 14.52
N LEU A 54 0.15 3.43 14.03
CA LEU A 54 0.27 3.78 12.63
C LEU A 54 0.69 2.57 11.79
N PRO A 55 0.26 2.50 10.53
CA PRO A 55 0.75 1.45 9.64
C PRO A 55 2.25 1.58 9.40
N GLY A 56 2.88 0.47 9.12
CA GLY A 56 4.28 0.48 8.67
C GLY A 56 4.40 0.91 7.22
N ILE A 57 3.37 0.64 6.42
CA ILE A 57 3.33 0.98 5.01
C ILE A 57 1.89 1.15 4.56
N ILE A 58 1.67 2.05 3.61
CA ILE A 58 0.37 2.27 2.99
C ILE A 58 0.45 1.78 1.54
N LEU A 59 -0.44 0.86 1.20
CA LEU A 59 -0.56 0.32 -0.16
C LEU A 59 -1.84 0.87 -0.78
N LEU A 60 -1.68 1.74 -1.77
CA LEU A 60 -2.79 2.48 -2.37
C LEU A 60 -3.08 1.96 -3.77
N ALA A 61 -4.29 1.43 -3.97
CA ALA A 61 -4.71 0.80 -5.21
C ALA A 61 -6.03 1.40 -5.71
N TYR A 62 -6.08 2.71 -5.79
CA TYR A 62 -7.27 3.43 -6.25
C TYR A 62 -7.09 3.83 -7.71
N ASN A 63 -7.95 3.30 -8.56
CA ASN A 63 -7.91 3.56 -9.99
C ASN A 63 -8.89 4.65 -10.41
N THR A 64 -9.89 4.95 -9.56
CA THR A 64 -11.00 5.79 -9.96
C THR A 64 -11.42 6.75 -8.86
N SER A 65 -12.09 7.81 -9.28
CA SER A 65 -12.71 8.84 -8.46
C SER A 65 -13.81 8.32 -7.53
N PRO A 66 -14.25 9.11 -6.52
CA PRO A 66 -14.20 10.57 -6.55
C PRO A 66 -12.87 11.19 -6.18
N GLU A 67 -12.06 10.59 -5.34
CA GLU A 67 -10.70 11.06 -5.14
C GLU A 67 -9.73 10.16 -5.86
N ASN A 68 -8.91 10.73 -6.74
CA ASN A 68 -7.86 9.96 -7.39
C ASN A 68 -6.72 9.68 -6.39
N GLY A 69 -5.90 8.68 -6.71
CA GLY A 69 -4.82 8.28 -5.82
C GLY A 69 -3.85 9.42 -5.49
N LEU A 70 -3.67 10.35 -6.42
CA LEU A 70 -2.77 11.48 -6.24
C LEU A 70 -3.23 12.39 -5.09
N GLU A 71 -4.53 12.68 -5.02
CA GLU A 71 -5.08 13.49 -3.91
C GLU A 71 -4.96 12.76 -2.59
N ILE A 72 -5.16 11.46 -2.58
CA ILE A 72 -5.01 10.64 -1.38
C ILE A 72 -3.57 10.69 -0.86
N VAL A 73 -2.59 10.57 -1.77
CA VAL A 73 -1.17 10.68 -1.39
C VAL A 73 -0.89 12.03 -0.74
N LYS A 74 -1.40 13.11 -1.32
CA LYS A 74 -1.22 14.45 -0.78
C LYS A 74 -1.81 14.58 0.61
N GLU A 75 -2.99 14.01 0.84
CA GLU A 75 -3.62 14.04 2.16
C GLU A 75 -2.75 13.35 3.21
N PHE A 76 -2.22 12.17 2.91
CA PHE A 76 -1.33 11.47 3.82
C PHE A 76 -0.04 12.25 4.08
N LYS A 77 0.57 12.80 3.04
CA LYS A 77 1.86 13.50 3.17
C LYS A 77 1.75 14.86 3.85
N ASN A 78 0.56 15.45 3.83
CA ASN A 78 0.30 16.69 4.57
C ASN A 78 -0.08 16.47 6.02
N HIS A 79 -0.34 15.23 6.42
CA HIS A 79 -0.69 14.91 7.79
C HIS A 79 0.59 14.61 8.59
N PRO A 80 0.86 15.34 9.70
CA PRO A 80 2.13 15.21 10.42
C PRO A 80 2.45 13.79 10.88
N ASP A 81 1.44 13.04 11.32
CA ASP A 81 1.65 11.68 11.83
C ASP A 81 1.90 10.68 10.72
N TYR A 82 1.34 10.91 9.52
CA TYR A 82 1.46 9.98 8.40
C TYR A 82 2.59 10.31 7.43
N ALA A 83 3.09 11.55 7.44
CA ALA A 83 4.10 11.96 6.49
C ALA A 83 5.32 11.03 6.43
N PRO A 84 5.81 10.44 7.54
CA PRO A 84 6.93 9.50 7.49
C PRO A 84 6.58 8.11 6.99
N VAL A 85 5.29 7.75 6.91
CA VAL A 85 4.90 6.38 6.51
C VAL A 85 5.08 6.21 5.00
N PRO A 86 5.81 5.17 4.56
CA PRO A 86 5.96 4.92 3.13
C PRO A 86 4.63 4.64 2.44
N ILE A 87 4.46 5.19 1.26
CA ILE A 87 3.28 4.96 0.42
C ILE A 87 3.71 4.31 -0.88
N VAL A 88 3.08 3.18 -1.19
CA VAL A 88 3.29 2.44 -2.44
C VAL A 88 2.00 2.50 -3.24
N ILE A 89 2.13 2.86 -4.51
CA ILE A 89 1.01 2.99 -5.43
C ILE A 89 0.94 1.75 -6.31
N LEU A 90 -0.25 1.15 -6.39
CA LEU A 90 -0.54 0.13 -7.39
C LEU A 90 -1.40 0.74 -8.48
N THR A 91 -0.97 0.65 -9.73
CA THR A 91 -1.69 1.21 -10.87
C THR A 91 -1.78 0.20 -12.01
N GLU A 92 -2.89 0.22 -12.74
CA GLU A 92 -3.06 -0.63 -13.91
C GLU A 92 -2.33 -0.07 -15.14
N GLU A 93 -2.18 1.24 -15.21
CA GLU A 93 -1.57 1.91 -16.35
C GLU A 93 -0.29 2.63 -15.94
N LEU A 94 0.75 2.45 -16.77
CA LEU A 94 2.02 3.16 -16.61
C LEU A 94 2.03 4.38 -17.54
N LEU A 95 1.47 5.47 -17.05
CA LEU A 95 1.52 6.77 -17.74
C LEU A 95 2.68 7.57 -17.16
N PRO A 96 3.72 7.88 -17.95
CA PRO A 96 4.95 8.52 -17.43
C PRO A 96 4.68 9.80 -16.63
N ASP A 97 3.78 10.65 -17.11
CA ASP A 97 3.46 11.89 -16.41
C ASP A 97 2.76 11.63 -15.07
N LEU A 98 1.89 10.65 -15.00
CA LEU A 98 1.20 10.29 -13.78
C LEU A 98 2.18 9.70 -12.75
N ILE A 99 3.08 8.84 -13.21
CA ILE A 99 4.11 8.25 -12.34
C ILE A 99 4.96 9.36 -11.72
N LYS A 100 5.39 10.33 -12.54
CA LYS A 100 6.16 11.47 -12.07
C LYS A 100 5.39 12.28 -11.02
N LYS A 101 4.10 12.51 -11.25
CA LYS A 101 3.24 13.25 -10.31
C LYS A 101 3.14 12.52 -8.98
N TYR A 102 3.04 11.19 -8.98
CA TYR A 102 3.01 10.42 -7.75
C TYR A 102 4.29 10.58 -6.94
N TYR A 103 5.44 10.47 -7.60
CA TYR A 103 6.72 10.65 -6.90
C TYR A 103 6.87 12.09 -6.39
N LEU A 104 6.47 13.08 -7.16
CA LEU A 104 6.51 14.47 -6.71
C LEU A 104 5.59 14.74 -5.54
N ALA A 105 4.47 14.03 -5.45
CA ALA A 105 3.54 14.15 -4.34
C ALA A 105 4.02 13.45 -3.06
N GLY A 106 5.07 12.63 -3.16
CA GLY A 106 5.66 11.97 -2.02
C GLY A 106 5.49 10.45 -1.96
N ALA A 107 4.97 9.82 -3.02
CA ALA A 107 4.92 8.37 -3.07
C ALA A 107 6.35 7.80 -3.08
N ASN A 108 6.54 6.68 -2.39
CA ASN A 108 7.84 6.05 -2.28
C ASN A 108 8.11 5.08 -3.43
N THR A 109 7.07 4.47 -3.96
CA THR A 109 7.18 3.50 -5.06
C THR A 109 5.88 3.47 -5.85
N VAL A 110 5.98 3.32 -7.16
CA VAL A 110 4.84 3.09 -8.05
C VAL A 110 5.04 1.74 -8.71
N ILE A 111 4.04 0.88 -8.59
CA ILE A 111 4.09 -0.50 -9.10
C ILE A 111 2.92 -0.71 -10.06
N LYS A 112 3.20 -1.30 -11.21
CA LYS A 112 2.15 -1.71 -12.12
C LYS A 112 1.51 -3.00 -11.64
N LYS A 113 0.17 -3.05 -11.59
CA LYS A 113 -0.58 -4.27 -11.33
C LYS A 113 -0.36 -5.25 -12.48
N PRO A 114 0.06 -6.49 -12.21
CA PRO A 114 0.20 -7.49 -13.26
C PRO A 114 -1.13 -7.93 -13.83
N THR A 115 -1.10 -8.45 -15.05
CA THR A 115 -2.31 -8.89 -15.77
C THR A 115 -2.63 -10.37 -15.57
N THR A 116 -1.70 -11.14 -15.01
CA THR A 116 -1.92 -12.58 -14.76
C THR A 116 -1.83 -12.88 -13.28
N LEU A 117 -2.50 -13.95 -12.85
CA LEU A 117 -2.45 -14.39 -11.46
C LEU A 117 -1.02 -14.76 -11.03
N GLU A 118 -0.30 -15.46 -11.90
CA GLU A 118 1.08 -15.87 -11.62
C GLU A 118 2.00 -14.68 -11.34
N LEU A 119 1.95 -13.66 -12.20
CA LEU A 119 2.75 -12.45 -12.04
C LEU A 119 2.32 -11.66 -10.81
N THR A 120 1.02 -11.64 -10.51
CA THR A 120 0.49 -10.98 -9.32
C THR A 120 1.04 -11.63 -8.06
N THR A 121 1.00 -12.95 -7.96
CA THR A 121 1.54 -13.69 -6.82
C THR A 121 3.03 -13.40 -6.64
N LYS A 122 3.79 -13.41 -7.73
CA LYS A 122 5.23 -13.14 -7.70
C LYS A 122 5.53 -11.73 -7.20
N LYS A 123 4.80 -10.73 -7.68
CA LYS A 123 4.99 -9.33 -7.24
C LYS A 123 4.61 -9.13 -5.78
N ILE A 124 3.52 -9.72 -5.33
CA ILE A 124 3.11 -9.66 -3.93
C ILE A 124 4.21 -10.25 -3.04
N LYS A 125 4.73 -11.41 -3.42
CA LYS A 125 5.81 -12.07 -2.69
C LYS A 125 7.03 -11.16 -2.58
N THR A 126 7.51 -10.64 -3.71
CA THR A 126 8.70 -9.79 -3.75
C THR A 126 8.48 -8.49 -2.97
N PHE A 127 7.30 -7.92 -3.06
CA PHE A 127 6.93 -6.71 -2.32
C PHE A 127 7.07 -6.93 -0.81
N PHE A 128 6.47 -8.00 -0.29
CA PHE A 128 6.51 -8.26 1.14
C PHE A 128 7.89 -8.69 1.63
N GLU A 129 8.65 -9.41 0.80
CA GLU A 129 10.04 -9.76 1.11
C GLU A 129 10.89 -8.51 1.26
N TYR A 130 10.73 -7.53 0.39
CA TYR A 130 11.49 -6.28 0.49
C TYR A 130 11.08 -5.46 1.69
N TRP A 131 9.79 -5.15 1.82
CA TRP A 131 9.33 -4.21 2.83
C TRP A 131 9.38 -4.76 4.25
N PHE A 132 9.29 -6.06 4.43
CA PHE A 132 9.30 -6.68 5.74
C PHE A 132 10.54 -7.53 6.01
N GLY A 133 11.38 -7.73 5.00
CA GLY A 133 12.62 -8.50 5.13
C GLY A 133 13.88 -7.66 4.94
N VAL A 134 13.79 -6.53 4.21
CA VAL A 134 14.96 -5.72 3.84
C VAL A 134 14.84 -4.29 4.36
N ALA A 135 13.72 -3.63 4.10
CA ALA A 135 13.52 -2.24 4.51
C ALA A 135 13.34 -2.12 6.02
N GLU A 136 13.77 -0.99 6.56
CA GLU A 136 13.50 -0.62 7.96
C GLU A 136 12.28 0.32 7.99
N LEU A 137 11.29 -0.03 8.77
CA LEU A 137 10.05 0.72 8.87
C LEU A 137 9.90 1.42 10.21
#